data_10409ebdb9def8d6028c725337182066
#
_entry.id   10409ebdb9def8d6028c725337182066
#
_cell.length_a   1.000
_cell.length_b   1.000
_cell.length_c   1.000
_cell.angle_alpha   90.00
_cell.angle_beta   90.00
_cell.angle_gamma   90.00
#
_symmetry.space_group_name_H-M   'P 1'
#
loop_
_entity.id
_entity.type
_entity.pdbx_description
1 polymer ?
#
loop_
_entity_poly.entity_id
_entity_poly.type
_entity_poly.pdbx_seq_one_letter_code
_entity_poly.pdbx_strand_id
1 'polypeptide(L)'
;LAGIRKPDRGSIRIDGQEALGRHRLLEEKIAYVPQENPLIPELTAFDNYRLWFRGKRREMERDLECGVGHVLGVDRFLKTQAGRLSGGEKKRLSIAAALSGRADILILDEPGAALDLEAKEQILTYIRSYVKAGGTVLLTSHEMGEIGACTTLYVLKDGVLVPTEAGLSARELIQRF
;
A
#
# COMPACT_ATOMS: atom_id res chain seq x y z
N LEU A 1 -11.72 -5.26 3.34
CA LEU A 1 -10.60 -6.12 3.76
C LEU A 1 -9.79 -5.49 4.90
N ALA A 2 -9.43 -4.23 4.83
CA ALA A 2 -8.66 -3.53 5.86
C ALA A 2 -9.38 -3.33 7.22
N GLY A 3 -10.60 -3.84 7.37
CA GLY A 3 -11.35 -3.74 8.62
C GLY A 3 -12.03 -2.39 8.90
N ILE A 4 -11.97 -1.44 7.96
CA ILE A 4 -12.53 -0.08 8.11
C ILE A 4 -14.06 -0.11 8.08
N ARG A 5 -14.64 -1.01 7.30
CA ARG A 5 -16.09 -1.22 7.22
C ARG A 5 -16.43 -2.67 7.51
N LYS A 6 -17.53 -2.87 8.23
CA LYS A 6 -18.08 -4.20 8.46
C LYS A 6 -18.85 -4.63 7.20
N PRO A 7 -18.62 -5.84 6.66
CA PRO A 7 -19.42 -6.36 5.55
C PRO A 7 -20.81 -6.77 6.04
N ASP A 8 -21.80 -6.74 5.15
CA ASP A 8 -23.17 -7.17 5.45
C ASP A 8 -23.24 -8.69 5.63
N ARG A 9 -22.46 -9.44 4.84
CA ARG A 9 -22.39 -10.92 4.85
C ARG A 9 -21.01 -11.40 4.42
N GLY A 10 -20.75 -12.67 4.65
CA GLY A 10 -19.54 -13.36 4.22
C GLY A 10 -18.52 -13.54 5.32
N SER A 11 -17.36 -14.06 4.97
CA SER A 11 -16.23 -14.28 5.86
C SER A 11 -14.92 -13.82 5.21
N ILE A 12 -13.97 -13.41 6.03
CA ILE A 12 -12.59 -13.11 5.60
C ILE A 12 -11.67 -13.99 6.40
N ARG A 13 -10.84 -14.77 5.73
CA ARG A 13 -9.86 -15.63 6.38
C ARG A 13 -8.44 -15.21 6.02
N ILE A 14 -7.58 -15.11 7.03
CA ILE A 14 -6.16 -14.85 6.88
C ILE A 14 -5.44 -16.02 7.56
N ASP A 15 -4.56 -16.70 6.83
CA ASP A 15 -3.86 -17.91 7.30
C ASP A 15 -4.84 -18.96 7.89
N GLY A 16 -6.00 -19.13 7.24
CA GLY A 16 -7.06 -20.07 7.68
C GLY A 16 -7.90 -19.60 8.86
N GLN A 17 -7.58 -18.50 9.51
CA GLN A 17 -8.31 -17.95 10.65
C GLN A 17 -9.36 -16.94 10.22
N GLU A 18 -10.54 -16.97 10.82
CA GLU A 18 -11.57 -15.96 10.63
C GLU A 18 -11.05 -14.59 11.11
N ALA A 19 -11.09 -13.59 10.24
CA ALA A 19 -10.55 -12.27 10.52
C ALA A 19 -11.64 -11.21 10.78
N LEU A 20 -12.90 -11.46 10.42
CA LEU A 20 -13.98 -10.52 10.68
C LEU A 20 -14.20 -10.34 12.18
N GLY A 21 -14.22 -9.07 12.61
CA GLY A 21 -14.36 -8.71 14.02
C GLY A 21 -13.10 -8.89 14.88
N ARG A 22 -12.01 -9.38 14.29
CA ARG A 22 -10.71 -9.51 14.98
C ARG A 22 -9.79 -8.36 14.60
N HIS A 23 -10.06 -7.18 15.13
CA HIS A 23 -9.28 -5.96 14.81
C HIS A 23 -7.78 -6.15 14.99
N ARG A 24 -7.36 -6.80 16.08
CA ARG A 24 -5.94 -7.05 16.36
C ARG A 24 -5.27 -7.89 15.25
N LEU A 25 -5.94 -8.95 14.79
CA LEU A 25 -5.42 -9.79 13.70
C LEU A 25 -5.29 -8.98 12.40
N LEU A 26 -6.30 -8.18 12.07
CA LEU A 26 -6.27 -7.32 10.89
C LEU A 26 -5.14 -6.28 10.98
N GLU A 27 -4.98 -5.64 12.12
CA GLU A 27 -3.91 -4.67 12.37
C GLU A 27 -2.51 -5.29 12.30
N GLU A 28 -2.32 -6.51 12.81
CA GLU A 28 -1.04 -7.21 12.76
C GLU A 28 -0.70 -7.69 11.35
N LYS A 29 -1.69 -8.14 10.57
CA LYS A 29 -1.50 -8.79 9.27
C LYS A 29 -1.62 -7.85 8.07
N ILE A 30 -2.34 -6.74 8.19
CA ILE A 30 -2.67 -5.85 7.07
C ILE A 30 -2.07 -4.47 7.28
N ALA A 31 -1.32 -4.01 6.28
CA ALA A 31 -0.98 -2.61 6.08
C ALA A 31 -1.90 -2.03 5.00
N TYR A 32 -2.56 -0.91 5.28
CA TYR A 32 -3.45 -0.25 4.32
C TYR A 32 -2.98 1.17 4.03
N VAL A 33 -2.86 1.48 2.75
CA VAL A 33 -2.54 2.83 2.25
C VAL A 33 -3.70 3.29 1.39
N PRO A 34 -4.50 4.26 1.84
CA PRO A 34 -5.60 4.82 1.06
C PRO A 34 -5.09 5.64 -0.13
N GLN A 35 -5.98 5.96 -1.05
CA GLN A 35 -5.72 6.83 -2.18
C GLN A 35 -5.20 8.20 -1.71
N GLU A 36 -5.90 8.83 -0.78
CA GLU A 36 -5.42 10.03 -0.10
C GLU A 36 -4.44 9.67 1.01
N ASN A 37 -3.29 10.33 1.03
CA ASN A 37 -2.27 10.06 2.03
C ASN A 37 -2.71 10.64 3.39
N PRO A 38 -2.81 9.83 4.46
CA PRO A 38 -3.29 10.27 5.77
C PRO A 38 -2.16 10.96 6.56
N LEU A 39 -1.53 11.95 5.95
CA LEU A 39 -0.44 12.71 6.55
C LEU A 39 -0.97 14.03 7.11
N ILE A 40 -0.39 14.47 8.21
CA ILE A 40 -0.66 15.77 8.82
C ILE A 40 0.27 16.80 8.15
N PRO A 41 -0.27 17.75 7.35
CA PRO A 41 0.52 18.64 6.51
C PRO A 41 1.50 19.53 7.26
N GLU A 42 1.14 19.94 8.49
CA GLU A 42 1.89 20.83 9.37
C GLU A 42 3.08 20.15 10.02
N LEU A 43 3.05 18.82 10.13
CA LEU A 43 4.14 18.04 10.71
C LEU A 43 5.22 17.74 9.67
N THR A 44 6.44 17.52 10.15
CA THR A 44 7.53 17.03 9.30
C THR A 44 7.25 15.59 8.84
N ALA A 45 7.96 15.15 7.80
CA ALA A 45 7.93 13.74 7.39
C ALA A 45 8.35 12.82 8.54
N PHE A 46 9.36 13.21 9.32
CA PHE A 46 9.79 12.47 10.51
C PHE A 46 8.69 12.34 11.56
N ASP A 47 7.98 13.44 11.88
CA ASP A 47 6.92 13.41 12.88
C ASP A 47 5.72 12.59 12.40
N ASN A 48 5.34 12.71 11.12
CA ASN A 48 4.34 11.85 10.50
C ASN A 48 4.75 10.38 10.57
N TYR A 49 6.00 10.06 10.20
CA TYR A 49 6.51 8.70 10.25
C TYR A 49 6.47 8.14 11.67
N ARG A 50 6.94 8.91 12.65
CA ARG A 50 6.93 8.54 14.06
C ARG A 50 5.52 8.31 14.62
N LEU A 51 4.54 9.10 14.17
CA LEU A 51 3.14 8.99 14.60
C LEU A 51 2.53 7.63 14.23
N TRP A 52 2.88 7.12 13.05
CA TRP A 52 2.32 5.88 12.50
C TRP A 52 3.23 4.67 12.67
N PHE A 53 4.49 4.88 13.09
CA PHE A 53 5.45 3.79 13.25
C PHE A 53 5.04 2.85 14.39
N ARG A 54 4.92 1.57 14.08
CA ARG A 54 4.56 0.52 15.04
C ARG A 54 5.82 -0.14 15.59
N GLY A 55 6.48 0.48 16.56
CA GLY A 55 7.70 -0.05 17.16
C GLY A 55 8.38 0.91 18.11
N LYS A 56 9.51 0.49 18.64
CA LYS A 56 10.34 1.32 19.52
C LYS A 56 11.15 2.32 18.69
N ARG A 57 11.59 3.40 19.30
CA ARG A 57 12.40 4.43 18.66
C ARG A 57 13.64 3.87 17.94
N ARG A 58 14.35 2.94 18.57
CA ARG A 58 15.54 2.30 17.96
C ARG A 58 15.19 1.49 16.70
N GLU A 59 14.02 0.87 16.67
CA GLU A 59 13.55 0.13 15.49
C GLU A 59 13.22 1.10 14.37
N MET A 60 12.63 2.24 14.68
CA MET A 60 12.35 3.31 13.71
C MET A 60 13.64 3.91 13.12
N GLU A 61 14.62 4.21 13.98
CA GLU A 61 15.93 4.71 13.56
C GLU A 61 16.60 3.71 12.60
N ARG A 62 16.59 2.43 12.96
CA ARG A 62 17.13 1.36 12.11
C ARG A 62 16.36 1.21 10.80
N ASP A 63 15.06 1.37 10.82
CA ASP A 63 14.23 1.31 9.60
C ASP A 63 14.57 2.46 8.64
N LEU A 64 14.81 3.65 9.15
CA LEU A 64 15.27 4.79 8.35
C LEU A 64 16.72 4.65 7.86
N GLU A 65 17.54 3.83 8.50
CA GLU A 65 18.92 3.56 8.08
C GLU A 65 19.02 2.43 7.04
N CYS A 66 18.25 1.36 7.17
CA CYS A 66 18.40 0.15 6.34
C CYS A 66 17.10 -0.64 6.12
N GLY A 67 15.96 -0.17 6.60
CA GLY A 67 14.65 -0.83 6.45
C GLY A 67 13.80 -0.24 5.34
N VAL A 68 12.48 -0.37 5.48
CA VAL A 68 11.49 0.07 4.49
C VAL A 68 11.57 1.58 4.27
N GLY A 69 11.74 2.36 5.34
CA GLY A 69 11.88 3.81 5.25
C GLY A 69 13.08 4.23 4.39
N HIS A 70 14.21 3.53 4.54
CA HIS A 70 15.39 3.75 3.71
C HIS A 70 15.16 3.34 2.24
N VAL A 71 14.64 2.14 2.01
CA VAL A 71 14.38 1.62 0.65
C VAL A 71 13.44 2.53 -0.13
N LEU A 72 12.45 3.12 0.53
CA LEU A 72 11.53 4.09 -0.06
C LEU A 72 12.09 5.54 -0.06
N GLY A 73 13.32 5.75 0.41
CA GLY A 73 13.99 7.05 0.40
C GLY A 73 13.38 8.09 1.33
N VAL A 74 12.67 7.67 2.37
CA VAL A 74 12.03 8.56 3.37
C VAL A 74 13.10 9.33 4.15
N ASP A 75 14.26 8.72 4.38
CA ASP A 75 15.42 9.30 5.05
C ASP A 75 15.89 10.63 4.41
N ARG A 76 15.64 10.81 3.11
CA ARG A 76 16.09 11.98 2.35
C ARG A 76 15.31 13.26 2.63
N PHE A 77 14.06 13.15 3.12
CA PHE A 77 13.18 14.31 3.30
C PHE A 77 12.55 14.41 4.70
N LEU A 78 13.12 13.75 5.70
CA LEU A 78 12.62 13.71 7.09
C LEU A 78 12.31 15.08 7.70
N LYS A 79 13.12 16.11 7.38
CA LYS A 79 12.97 17.47 7.91
C LYS A 79 11.94 18.32 7.16
N THR A 80 11.43 17.85 6.04
CA THR A 80 10.46 18.59 5.22
C THR A 80 9.06 18.43 5.80
N GLN A 81 8.29 19.52 5.88
CA GLN A 81 6.88 19.45 6.25
C GLN A 81 6.09 18.64 5.21
N ALA A 82 5.17 17.78 5.67
CA ALA A 82 4.42 16.91 4.79
C ALA A 82 3.58 17.68 3.76
N GLY A 83 3.12 18.88 4.11
CA GLY A 83 2.42 19.76 3.16
C GLY A 83 3.26 20.16 1.94
N ARG A 84 4.59 20.20 2.08
CA ARG A 84 5.53 20.60 1.02
C ARG A 84 6.12 19.43 0.23
N LEU A 85 5.83 18.20 0.64
CA LEU A 85 6.27 17.01 -0.09
C LEU A 85 5.53 16.89 -1.42
N SER A 86 6.21 16.36 -2.43
CA SER A 86 5.61 15.93 -3.69
C SER A 86 4.61 14.78 -3.45
N GLY A 87 3.73 14.51 -4.41
CA GLY A 87 2.80 13.39 -4.34
C GLY A 87 3.51 12.05 -4.13
N GLY A 88 4.62 11.82 -4.86
CA GLY A 88 5.44 10.62 -4.74
C GLY A 88 6.11 10.48 -3.36
N GLU A 89 6.66 11.56 -2.80
CA GLU A 89 7.23 11.55 -1.45
C GLU A 89 6.17 11.26 -0.39
N LYS A 90 4.98 11.86 -0.50
CA LYS A 90 3.83 11.58 0.38
C LYS A 90 3.43 10.11 0.31
N LYS A 91 3.33 9.53 -0.88
CA LYS A 91 2.94 8.13 -1.06
C LYS A 91 4.01 7.19 -0.49
N ARG A 92 5.29 7.45 -0.75
CA ARG A 92 6.40 6.65 -0.19
C ARG A 92 6.43 6.72 1.34
N LEU A 93 6.23 7.89 1.92
CA LEU A 93 6.11 8.06 3.37
C LEU A 93 4.93 7.26 3.94
N SER A 94 3.77 7.31 3.29
CA SER A 94 2.56 6.59 3.72
C SER A 94 2.75 5.07 3.64
N ILE A 95 3.39 4.56 2.57
CA ILE A 95 3.71 3.12 2.43
C ILE A 95 4.69 2.69 3.51
N ALA A 96 5.78 3.43 3.72
CA ALA A 96 6.77 3.11 4.73
C ALA A 96 6.16 3.08 6.15
N ALA A 97 5.35 4.07 6.48
CA ALA A 97 4.66 4.15 7.76
C ALA A 97 3.67 2.97 7.96
N ALA A 98 2.90 2.61 6.95
CA ALA A 98 1.96 1.50 7.00
C ALA A 98 2.66 0.14 7.21
N LEU A 99 3.82 -0.06 6.57
CA LEU A 99 4.61 -1.30 6.66
C LEU A 99 5.52 -1.39 7.90
N SER A 100 5.62 -0.35 8.69
CA SER A 100 6.41 -0.35 9.94
C SER A 100 5.98 -1.45 10.92
N GLY A 101 4.74 -1.91 10.83
CA GLY A 101 4.20 -3.03 11.61
C GLY A 101 4.58 -4.42 11.10
N ARG A 102 5.40 -4.54 10.06
CA ARG A 102 5.79 -5.81 9.41
C ARG A 102 4.57 -6.66 8.99
N ALA A 103 3.55 -6.00 8.45
CA ALA A 103 2.38 -6.69 7.93
C ALA A 103 2.76 -7.65 6.78
N ASP A 104 2.03 -8.75 6.66
CA ASP A 104 2.24 -9.74 5.59
C ASP A 104 1.44 -9.38 4.32
N ILE A 105 0.40 -8.56 4.49
CA ILE A 105 -0.50 -8.14 3.42
C ILE A 105 -0.50 -6.61 3.31
N LEU A 106 -0.15 -6.11 2.13
CA LEU A 106 -0.19 -4.68 1.81
C LEU A 106 -1.38 -4.40 0.89
N ILE A 107 -2.30 -3.56 1.34
CA ILE A 107 -3.44 -3.09 0.54
C ILE A 107 -3.16 -1.65 0.10
N LEU A 108 -3.16 -1.41 -1.20
CA LEU A 108 -2.90 -0.13 -1.82
C LEU A 108 -4.12 0.32 -2.64
N ASP A 109 -4.64 1.48 -2.34
CA ASP A 109 -5.74 2.09 -3.08
C ASP A 109 -5.18 3.14 -4.03
N GLU A 110 -5.24 2.85 -5.34
CA GLU A 110 -4.69 3.65 -6.43
C GLU A 110 -3.28 4.22 -6.12
N PRO A 111 -2.25 3.37 -5.93
CA PRO A 111 -0.95 3.82 -5.44
C PRO A 111 -0.22 4.77 -6.38
N GLY A 112 -0.44 4.69 -7.70
CA GLY A 112 0.18 5.55 -8.71
C GLY A 112 -0.63 6.78 -9.11
N ALA A 113 -1.83 6.97 -8.57
CA ALA A 113 -2.68 8.10 -8.95
C ALA A 113 -1.99 9.45 -8.71
N ALA A 114 -1.99 10.31 -9.74
CA ALA A 114 -1.40 11.65 -9.70
C ALA A 114 0.11 11.70 -9.40
N LEU A 115 0.83 10.60 -9.62
CA LEU A 115 2.29 10.55 -9.48
C LEU A 115 2.99 10.70 -10.84
N ASP A 116 4.22 11.25 -10.81
CA ASP A 116 5.11 11.22 -11.96
C ASP A 116 5.64 9.80 -12.24
N LEU A 117 6.22 9.61 -13.40
CA LEU A 117 6.69 8.30 -13.86
C LEU A 117 7.77 7.72 -12.95
N GLU A 118 8.68 8.55 -12.45
CA GLU A 118 9.77 8.10 -11.58
C GLU A 118 9.23 7.58 -10.24
N ALA A 119 8.31 8.31 -9.61
CA ALA A 119 7.68 7.88 -8.36
C ALA A 119 6.88 6.58 -8.52
N LYS A 120 6.16 6.43 -9.66
CA LYS A 120 5.45 5.18 -9.99
C LYS A 120 6.40 3.99 -10.08
N GLU A 121 7.49 4.12 -10.83
CA GLU A 121 8.48 3.04 -10.98
C GLU A 121 9.17 2.68 -9.66
N GLN A 122 9.46 3.66 -8.81
CA GLN A 122 10.02 3.40 -7.49
C GLN A 122 9.06 2.59 -6.60
N ILE A 123 7.77 2.95 -6.61
CA ILE A 123 6.73 2.23 -5.86
C ILE A 123 6.54 0.81 -6.41
N LEU A 124 6.44 0.64 -7.74
CA LEU A 124 6.31 -0.67 -8.36
C LEU A 124 7.52 -1.56 -8.08
N THR A 125 8.72 -1.01 -8.12
CA THR A 125 9.95 -1.73 -7.78
C THR A 125 9.92 -2.21 -6.33
N TYR A 126 9.47 -1.37 -5.41
CA TYR A 126 9.28 -1.76 -4.03
C TYR A 126 8.22 -2.87 -3.88
N ILE A 127 7.05 -2.73 -4.53
CA ILE A 127 5.98 -3.74 -4.51
C ILE A 127 6.52 -5.10 -4.99
N ARG A 128 7.26 -5.13 -6.10
CA ARG A 128 7.88 -6.37 -6.61
C ARG A 128 8.85 -7.00 -5.60
N SER A 129 9.66 -6.18 -4.94
CA SER A 129 10.60 -6.67 -3.92
C SER A 129 9.87 -7.22 -2.68
N TYR A 130 8.79 -6.58 -2.27
CA TYR A 130 7.94 -7.02 -1.16
C TYR A 130 7.27 -8.37 -1.46
N VAL A 131 6.71 -8.54 -2.66
CA VAL A 131 6.13 -9.82 -3.10
C VAL A 131 7.19 -10.90 -3.19
N LYS A 132 8.37 -10.59 -3.74
CA LYS A 132 9.51 -11.53 -3.81
C LYS A 132 10.00 -11.98 -2.43
N ALA A 133 9.86 -11.13 -1.42
CA ALA A 133 10.17 -11.46 -0.03
C ALA A 133 9.07 -12.28 0.68
N GLY A 134 7.99 -12.67 -0.02
CA GLY A 134 6.89 -13.48 0.50
C GLY A 134 5.66 -12.69 0.95
N GLY A 135 5.65 -11.37 0.79
CA GLY A 135 4.49 -10.54 1.06
C GLY A 135 3.38 -10.70 0.03
N THR A 136 2.16 -10.40 0.43
CA THR A 136 1.00 -10.34 -0.47
C THR A 136 0.59 -8.88 -0.69
N VAL A 137 0.35 -8.51 -1.96
CA VAL A 137 -0.13 -7.16 -2.30
C VAL A 137 -1.49 -7.26 -2.98
N LEU A 138 -2.44 -6.50 -2.46
CA LEU A 138 -3.72 -6.23 -3.10
C LEU A 138 -3.76 -4.75 -3.47
N LEU A 139 -3.89 -4.45 -4.75
CA LEU A 139 -4.02 -3.06 -5.19
C LEU A 139 -5.27 -2.84 -6.02
N THR A 140 -5.85 -1.67 -5.92
CA THR A 140 -6.85 -1.17 -6.86
C THR A 140 -6.12 -0.23 -7.83
N SER A 141 -6.39 -0.36 -9.12
CA SER A 141 -5.78 0.52 -10.12
C SER A 141 -6.57 0.53 -11.43
N HIS A 142 -6.47 1.63 -12.14
CA HIS A 142 -6.87 1.77 -13.54
C HIS A 142 -5.66 2.01 -14.47
N GLU A 143 -4.44 1.95 -13.94
CA GLU A 143 -3.19 2.18 -14.68
C GLU A 143 -2.62 0.86 -15.22
N MET A 144 -2.37 0.79 -16.53
CA MET A 144 -1.90 -0.44 -17.19
C MET A 144 -0.54 -0.93 -16.67
N GLY A 145 0.34 -0.02 -16.22
CA GLY A 145 1.64 -0.37 -15.64
C GLY A 145 1.51 -1.15 -14.33
N GLU A 146 0.55 -0.77 -13.49
CA GLU A 146 0.24 -1.45 -12.23
C GLU A 146 -0.52 -2.76 -12.49
N ILE A 147 -1.51 -2.75 -13.37
CA ILE A 147 -2.27 -3.93 -13.78
C ILE A 147 -1.34 -5.00 -14.35
N GLY A 148 -0.41 -4.62 -15.23
CA GLY A 148 0.57 -5.53 -15.83
C GLY A 148 1.60 -6.11 -14.84
N ALA A 149 1.73 -5.53 -13.66
CA ALA A 149 2.60 -6.06 -12.60
C ALA A 149 1.92 -7.12 -11.72
N CYS A 150 0.59 -7.31 -11.85
CA CYS A 150 -0.20 -8.22 -11.05
C CYS A 150 -0.12 -9.66 -11.61
N THR A 151 -0.11 -10.64 -10.69
CA THR A 151 -0.17 -12.08 -11.03
C THR A 151 -1.61 -12.59 -11.15
N THR A 152 -2.53 -11.93 -10.48
CA THR A 152 -3.96 -12.27 -10.49
C THR A 152 -4.76 -10.97 -10.65
N LEU A 153 -5.74 -10.99 -11.51
CA LEU A 153 -6.53 -9.81 -11.85
C LEU A 153 -8.02 -10.08 -11.66
N TYR A 154 -8.71 -9.10 -11.07
CA TYR A 154 -10.17 -9.06 -10.98
C TYR A 154 -10.66 -7.72 -11.51
N VAL A 155 -11.76 -7.75 -12.23
CA VAL A 155 -12.48 -6.54 -12.65
C VAL A 155 -13.72 -6.38 -11.77
N LEU A 156 -13.92 -5.19 -11.20
CA LEU A 156 -15.13 -4.86 -10.47
C LEU A 156 -16.17 -4.31 -11.46
N LYS A 157 -17.23 -5.08 -11.69
CA LYS A 157 -18.35 -4.71 -12.56
C LYS A 157 -19.67 -4.90 -11.83
N ASP A 158 -20.52 -3.89 -11.81
CA ASP A 158 -21.85 -3.92 -11.19
C ASP A 158 -21.83 -4.45 -9.75
N GLY A 159 -20.78 -4.13 -8.99
CA GLY A 159 -20.58 -4.57 -7.60
C GLY A 159 -20.06 -6.00 -7.47
N VAL A 160 -19.72 -6.70 -8.55
CA VAL A 160 -19.19 -8.06 -8.54
C VAL A 160 -17.73 -8.07 -9.00
N LEU A 161 -16.88 -8.81 -8.28
CA LEU A 161 -15.51 -9.09 -8.70
C LEU A 161 -15.48 -10.27 -9.66
N VAL A 162 -15.08 -10.00 -10.91
CA VAL A 162 -14.97 -11.01 -11.97
C VAL A 162 -13.50 -11.32 -12.18
N PRO A 163 -13.05 -12.59 -12.01
CA PRO A 163 -11.68 -12.97 -12.31
C PRO A 163 -11.39 -12.81 -13.78
N THR A 164 -10.20 -12.32 -14.12
CA THR A 164 -9.78 -12.15 -15.51
C THR A 164 -8.31 -12.54 -15.67
N GLU A 165 -7.90 -12.77 -16.92
CA GLU A 165 -6.53 -13.16 -17.23
C GLU A 165 -5.59 -11.97 -17.06
N ALA A 166 -4.39 -12.22 -16.55
CA ALA A 166 -3.31 -11.25 -16.52
C ALA A 166 -2.73 -11.07 -17.93
N GLY A 167 -2.21 -9.88 -18.24
CA GLY A 167 -1.55 -9.58 -19.52
C GLY A 167 -2.48 -9.10 -20.63
N LEU A 168 -3.77 -8.88 -20.35
CA LEU A 168 -4.68 -8.26 -21.30
C LEU A 168 -4.33 -6.79 -21.54
N SER A 169 -4.44 -6.32 -22.76
CA SER A 169 -4.35 -4.90 -23.09
C SER A 169 -5.56 -4.13 -22.56
N ALA A 170 -5.42 -2.80 -22.43
CA ALA A 170 -6.52 -1.93 -22.02
C ALA A 170 -7.76 -2.11 -22.91
N ARG A 171 -7.57 -2.29 -24.23
CA ARG A 171 -8.65 -2.49 -25.19
C ARG A 171 -9.40 -3.79 -24.93
N GLU A 172 -8.68 -4.87 -24.66
CA GLU A 172 -9.29 -6.18 -24.37
C GLU A 172 -10.04 -6.16 -23.02
N LEU A 173 -9.50 -5.47 -22.02
CA LEU A 173 -10.20 -5.26 -20.76
C LEU A 173 -11.51 -4.49 -20.96
N ILE A 174 -11.50 -3.38 -21.71
CA ILE A 174 -12.69 -2.58 -21.99
C ILE A 174 -13.74 -3.38 -22.80
N GLN A 175 -13.32 -4.25 -23.70
CA GLN A 175 -14.25 -5.04 -24.52
C GLN A 175 -14.89 -6.22 -23.77
N ARG A 176 -14.22 -6.76 -22.76
CA ARG A 176 -14.74 -7.88 -21.93
C ARG A 176 -15.75 -7.43 -20.87
N PHE A 177 -15.74 -6.15 -20.51
CA PHE A 177 -16.51 -5.60 -19.39
C PHE A 177 -17.23 -4.31 -19.75
#